data_ec1de745dc2dc201a7fe558996898516
#
_entry.id   ec1de745dc2dc201a7fe558996898516
#
_cell.length_a   1.000
_cell.length_b   1.000
_cell.length_c   1.000
_cell.angle_alpha   90.00
_cell.angle_beta   90.00
_cell.angle_gamma   90.00
#
_symmetry.space_group_name_H-M   'P 1'
#
loop_
_entity.id
_entity.type
_entity.pdbx_description
1 polymer ?
#
loop_
_entity_poly.entity_id
_entity_poly.type
_entity_poly.pdbx_seq_one_letter_code
_entity_poly.pdbx_strand_id
1 'polypeptide(L)'
;MRDEEFIKLHETDDVRQLALKAHGMEGIDLPYCLDQIAGRQTARRKLPSWAAVDSIVYPPHISMEQCSSEQTAMYKKSILDRLHSSTFNLHSSTYIDLTGGFGVDFSFMSHGFRRAVYVERQEHLCDMASHNFRCLDMDNVEVVCEEAEDYLDYCEEADVIYLDPARRDSHGGRTFAISDCTPDVIALLPLLLTKARLVMLKLSPMLDWRKAMADLSEKYVHEVHIVSVDNECKELLLLLSSSSSLRISPSLHCVNITGKNISSLIIPVSPMPISSSPNRHVSTYAYLYEPNASIMKAGCFDVLAERYPGILKIAPNSHLFVSETEIPDFPGRCFSIKKMTTMNKKELRSALSGIKSANIATRNFPLSVAELRKRLKLEDGGDTYIFATTGCENEHILFICTKIPNNI
;
A
#
# COMPACT_ATOMS: atom_id res chain seq x y z
N MET A 1 20.00 -29.91 -21.48
CA MET A 1 19.77 -28.44 -21.36
C MET A 1 20.07 -28.11 -19.92
N ARG A 2 20.78 -27.02 -19.63
CA ARG A 2 20.99 -26.57 -18.24
C ARG A 2 19.77 -25.74 -17.81
N ASP A 3 19.53 -25.68 -16.51
CA ASP A 3 18.40 -24.89 -15.96
C ASP A 3 18.40 -23.44 -16.44
N GLU A 4 19.56 -22.78 -16.45
CA GLU A 4 19.72 -21.40 -16.95
C GLU A 4 19.34 -21.23 -18.43
N GLU A 5 19.71 -22.21 -19.29
CA GLU A 5 19.36 -22.19 -20.71
C GLU A 5 17.84 -22.35 -20.89
N PHE A 6 17.24 -23.23 -20.09
CA PHE A 6 15.79 -23.45 -20.08
C PHE A 6 15.04 -22.19 -19.64
N ILE A 7 15.45 -21.57 -18.52
CA ILE A 7 14.86 -20.35 -18.00
C ILE A 7 14.93 -19.24 -19.04
N LYS A 8 16.07 -19.04 -19.67
CA LYS A 8 16.27 -17.98 -20.67
C LYS A 8 15.46 -18.21 -21.94
N LEU A 9 15.32 -19.47 -22.38
CA LEU A 9 14.53 -19.83 -23.58
C LEU A 9 13.05 -19.58 -23.36
N HIS A 10 12.55 -19.78 -22.14
CA HIS A 10 11.12 -19.75 -21.81
C HIS A 10 10.69 -18.54 -20.95
N GLU A 11 11.52 -17.50 -20.83
CA GLU A 11 11.30 -16.39 -19.91
C GLU A 11 10.04 -15.55 -20.17
N THR A 12 9.42 -15.68 -21.35
CA THR A 12 8.19 -14.99 -21.75
C THR A 12 6.99 -15.92 -21.90
N ASP A 13 7.19 -17.23 -21.71
CA ASP A 13 6.13 -18.22 -21.90
C ASP A 13 5.14 -18.21 -20.73
N ASP A 14 3.91 -18.64 -20.99
CA ASP A 14 2.94 -18.88 -19.92
C ASP A 14 3.40 -20.05 -19.04
N VAL A 15 3.69 -19.74 -17.77
CA VAL A 15 4.28 -20.70 -16.82
C VAL A 15 3.40 -21.94 -16.61
N ARG A 16 2.06 -21.78 -16.62
CA ARG A 16 1.12 -22.90 -16.43
C ARG A 16 1.13 -23.84 -17.65
N GLN A 17 1.15 -23.27 -18.83
CA GLN A 17 1.25 -24.08 -20.07
C GLN A 17 2.62 -24.73 -20.17
N LEU A 18 3.69 -24.03 -19.78
CA LEU A 18 5.05 -24.57 -19.78
C LEU A 18 5.17 -25.77 -18.82
N ALA A 19 4.61 -25.65 -17.60
CA ALA A 19 4.57 -26.74 -16.63
C ALA A 19 3.94 -28.04 -17.19
N LEU A 20 2.85 -27.90 -17.98
CA LEU A 20 2.18 -29.03 -18.61
C LEU A 20 3.01 -29.64 -19.76
N LYS A 21 3.65 -28.81 -20.56
CA LYS A 21 4.44 -29.24 -21.75
C LYS A 21 5.78 -29.87 -21.37
N ALA A 22 6.44 -29.35 -20.34
CA ALA A 22 7.75 -29.78 -19.89
C ALA A 22 7.71 -30.89 -18.85
N HIS A 23 6.52 -31.38 -18.49
CA HIS A 23 6.35 -32.47 -17.53
C HIS A 23 7.08 -33.75 -18.03
N GLY A 24 8.03 -34.25 -17.21
CA GLY A 24 8.84 -35.40 -17.54
C GLY A 24 10.11 -35.13 -18.35
N MET A 25 10.50 -33.88 -18.57
CA MET A 25 11.81 -33.54 -19.12
C MET A 25 12.92 -33.93 -18.13
N GLU A 26 13.87 -34.73 -18.61
CA GLU A 26 15.05 -35.12 -17.82
C GLU A 26 16.19 -34.09 -17.93
N GLY A 27 16.97 -33.95 -16.86
CA GLY A 27 18.17 -33.13 -16.83
C GLY A 27 17.99 -31.64 -16.54
N ILE A 28 16.80 -31.25 -16.03
CA ILE A 28 16.49 -29.92 -15.48
C ILE A 28 15.71 -30.06 -14.18
N ASP A 29 15.91 -29.10 -13.27
CA ASP A 29 15.03 -28.89 -12.11
C ASP A 29 13.81 -28.06 -12.55
N LEU A 30 12.78 -28.73 -13.05
CA LEU A 30 11.60 -28.07 -13.61
C LEU A 30 10.88 -27.17 -12.60
N PRO A 31 10.63 -27.58 -11.33
CA PRO A 31 10.04 -26.70 -10.31
C PRO A 31 10.85 -25.41 -10.14
N TYR A 32 12.15 -25.52 -9.96
CA TYR A 32 13.03 -24.36 -9.83
C TYR A 32 12.97 -23.46 -11.08
N CYS A 33 13.06 -24.03 -12.29
CA CYS A 33 12.99 -23.27 -13.52
C CYS A 33 11.67 -22.49 -13.65
N LEU A 34 10.56 -23.12 -13.31
CA LEU A 34 9.23 -22.46 -13.35
C LEU A 34 9.12 -21.32 -12.34
N ASP A 35 9.64 -21.49 -11.11
CA ASP A 35 9.71 -20.44 -10.12
C ASP A 35 10.56 -19.26 -10.59
N GLN A 36 11.73 -19.53 -11.19
CA GLN A 36 12.59 -18.47 -11.74
C GLN A 36 11.91 -17.71 -12.90
N ILE A 37 11.23 -18.40 -13.81
CA ILE A 37 10.50 -17.77 -14.92
C ILE A 37 9.37 -16.92 -14.38
N ALA A 38 8.54 -17.45 -13.48
CA ALA A 38 7.45 -16.71 -12.84
C ALA A 38 7.97 -15.50 -12.06
N GLY A 39 9.06 -15.67 -11.31
CA GLY A 39 9.74 -14.62 -10.55
C GLY A 39 10.21 -13.48 -11.45
N ARG A 40 10.92 -13.79 -12.54
CA ARG A 40 11.39 -12.80 -13.54
C ARG A 40 10.24 -12.04 -14.18
N GLN A 41 9.16 -12.72 -14.57
CA GLN A 41 7.98 -12.08 -15.16
C GLN A 41 7.29 -11.13 -14.17
N THR A 42 7.17 -11.53 -12.90
CA THR A 42 6.61 -10.68 -11.85
C THR A 42 7.53 -9.50 -11.55
N ALA A 43 8.84 -9.72 -11.46
CA ALA A 43 9.84 -8.71 -11.15
C ALA A 43 9.90 -7.59 -12.21
N ARG A 44 9.75 -7.89 -13.49
CA ARG A 44 9.71 -6.86 -14.55
C ARG A 44 8.72 -5.73 -14.26
N ARG A 45 7.63 -6.03 -13.56
CA ARG A 45 6.61 -5.06 -13.18
C ARG A 45 6.78 -4.56 -11.74
N LYS A 46 7.08 -5.49 -10.81
CA LYS A 46 7.06 -5.23 -9.37
C LYS A 46 8.39 -4.69 -8.84
N LEU A 47 9.51 -5.13 -9.43
CA LEU A 47 10.89 -4.87 -9.03
C LEU A 47 11.78 -4.63 -10.26
N PRO A 48 11.52 -3.59 -11.07
CA PRO A 48 12.23 -3.39 -12.33
C PRO A 48 13.75 -3.24 -12.19
N SER A 49 14.27 -2.66 -11.10
CA SER A 49 15.72 -2.57 -10.86
C SER A 49 16.35 -3.94 -10.60
N TRP A 50 15.67 -4.84 -9.87
CA TRP A 50 16.12 -6.20 -9.65
C TRP A 50 16.04 -7.03 -10.95
N ALA A 51 14.97 -6.84 -11.73
CA ALA A 51 14.80 -7.52 -13.01
C ALA A 51 15.85 -7.14 -14.07
N ALA A 52 16.54 -6.02 -13.88
CA ALA A 52 17.65 -5.60 -14.73
C ALA A 52 18.96 -6.36 -14.45
N VAL A 53 19.04 -7.12 -13.35
CA VAL A 53 20.21 -7.91 -12.96
C VAL A 53 19.93 -9.39 -13.24
N ASP A 54 20.54 -9.95 -14.26
CA ASP A 54 20.26 -11.31 -14.77
C ASP A 54 20.50 -12.44 -13.73
N SER A 55 21.41 -12.21 -12.79
CA SER A 55 21.84 -13.18 -11.78
C SER A 55 20.95 -13.27 -10.54
N ILE A 56 19.91 -12.45 -10.44
CA ILE A 56 18.96 -12.51 -9.31
C ILE A 56 18.23 -13.84 -9.30
N VAL A 57 18.17 -14.45 -8.12
CA VAL A 57 17.38 -15.64 -7.83
C VAL A 57 16.09 -15.25 -7.15
N TYR A 58 14.97 -15.77 -7.64
CA TYR A 58 13.63 -15.44 -7.17
C TYR A 58 13.05 -16.57 -6.30
N PRO A 59 12.33 -16.25 -5.24
CA PRO A 59 11.66 -17.22 -4.40
C PRO A 59 10.39 -17.76 -5.08
N PRO A 60 9.79 -18.84 -4.53
CA PRO A 60 8.51 -19.34 -4.99
C PRO A 60 7.44 -18.24 -5.08
N HIS A 61 6.46 -18.44 -5.96
CA HIS A 61 5.42 -17.46 -6.33
C HIS A 61 4.76 -16.77 -5.13
N ILE A 62 4.46 -17.49 -4.04
CA ILE A 62 3.80 -16.92 -2.84
C ILE A 62 4.65 -15.81 -2.22
N SER A 63 5.95 -16.04 -2.06
CA SER A 63 6.87 -15.03 -1.50
C SER A 63 7.02 -13.82 -2.43
N MET A 64 6.99 -14.04 -3.75
CA MET A 64 6.99 -12.96 -4.75
C MET A 64 5.73 -12.10 -4.69
N GLU A 65 4.56 -12.69 -4.43
CA GLU A 65 3.32 -11.93 -4.26
C GLU A 65 3.31 -11.10 -2.96
N GLN A 66 3.86 -11.64 -1.89
CA GLN A 66 3.85 -11.03 -0.55
C GLN A 66 4.93 -9.94 -0.37
N CYS A 67 6.05 -9.99 -1.08
CA CYS A 67 7.09 -8.98 -0.94
C CYS A 67 6.61 -7.59 -1.35
N SER A 68 7.28 -6.56 -0.87
CA SER A 68 7.04 -5.16 -1.27
C SER A 68 7.28 -4.96 -2.76
N SER A 69 6.62 -3.96 -3.34
CA SER A 69 7.02 -3.44 -4.65
C SER A 69 8.20 -2.48 -4.52
N GLU A 70 8.95 -2.30 -5.59
CA GLU A 70 10.03 -1.30 -5.64
C GLU A 70 9.53 0.09 -5.25
N GLN A 71 8.33 0.47 -5.69
CA GLN A 71 7.72 1.76 -5.37
C GLN A 71 7.51 1.94 -3.86
N THR A 72 7.00 0.91 -3.16
CA THR A 72 6.77 1.00 -1.72
C THR A 72 8.08 0.90 -0.93
N ALA A 73 9.07 0.13 -1.40
CA ALA A 73 10.39 0.07 -0.79
C ALA A 73 11.14 1.41 -0.93
N MET A 74 11.09 2.04 -2.12
CA MET A 74 11.64 3.38 -2.33
C MET A 74 10.94 4.45 -1.48
N TYR A 75 9.64 4.32 -1.27
CA TYR A 75 8.92 5.22 -0.38
C TYR A 75 9.42 5.09 1.08
N LYS A 76 9.57 3.86 1.59
CA LYS A 76 10.15 3.61 2.93
C LYS A 76 11.55 4.20 3.05
N LYS A 77 12.41 3.99 2.04
CA LYS A 77 13.71 4.64 1.97
C LYS A 77 13.60 6.17 2.06
N SER A 78 12.70 6.79 1.32
CA SER A 78 12.52 8.25 1.33
C SER A 78 12.13 8.79 2.71
N ILE A 79 11.41 8.02 3.51
CA ILE A 79 11.12 8.37 4.92
C ILE A 79 12.43 8.41 5.72
N LEU A 80 13.28 7.39 5.59
CA LEU A 80 14.56 7.33 6.29
C LEU A 80 15.49 8.47 5.84
N ASP A 81 15.57 8.74 4.54
CA ASP A 81 16.38 9.84 3.99
C ASP A 81 15.93 11.21 4.54
N ARG A 82 14.62 11.43 4.68
CA ARG A 82 14.06 12.64 5.28
C ARG A 82 14.43 12.79 6.76
N LEU A 83 14.35 11.71 7.52
CA LEU A 83 14.65 11.70 8.94
C LEU A 83 16.16 11.77 9.22
N HIS A 84 16.99 11.28 8.31
CA HIS A 84 18.43 11.27 8.41
C HIS A 84 19.02 12.67 8.65
N SER A 85 18.62 13.65 7.90
CA SER A 85 19.16 15.01 8.01
C SER A 85 18.88 15.68 9.37
N SER A 86 17.93 15.17 10.14
CA SER A 86 17.47 15.75 11.40
C SER A 86 17.73 14.88 12.64
N THR A 87 17.95 13.57 12.48
CA THR A 87 17.88 12.62 13.61
C THR A 87 19.14 11.77 13.80
N PHE A 88 19.81 11.34 12.72
CA PHE A 88 21.00 10.48 12.79
C PHE A 88 21.94 10.69 11.60
N ASN A 89 23.20 10.24 11.72
CA ASN A 89 24.21 10.36 10.66
C ASN A 89 24.38 9.00 9.97
N LEU A 90 23.94 8.86 8.71
CA LEU A 90 24.03 7.59 7.97
C LEU A 90 25.43 7.00 7.90
N HIS A 91 26.46 7.82 7.75
CA HIS A 91 27.85 7.34 7.63
C HIS A 91 28.40 6.67 8.90
N SER A 92 27.73 6.80 10.03
CA SER A 92 28.07 6.10 11.28
C SER A 92 26.93 5.22 11.80
N SER A 93 25.85 5.07 11.03
CA SER A 93 24.60 4.49 11.51
C SER A 93 24.47 3.01 11.15
N THR A 94 23.66 2.32 11.96
CA THR A 94 23.30 0.90 11.80
C THR A 94 21.82 0.75 11.50
N TYR A 95 21.52 -0.05 10.47
CA TYR A 95 20.17 -0.48 10.10
C TYR A 95 20.02 -1.98 10.33
N ILE A 96 18.93 -2.39 10.96
CA ILE A 96 18.58 -3.80 11.18
C ILE A 96 17.18 -4.06 10.63
N ASP A 97 17.05 -5.09 9.83
CA ASP A 97 15.76 -5.66 9.43
C ASP A 97 15.59 -7.00 10.14
N LEU A 98 14.64 -7.10 11.06
CA LEU A 98 14.38 -8.30 11.86
C LEU A 98 13.48 -9.33 11.15
N THR A 99 13.00 -9.02 9.95
CA THR A 99 12.04 -9.84 9.19
C THR A 99 12.35 -9.82 7.71
N GLY A 100 13.58 -10.12 7.36
CA GLY A 100 14.18 -9.85 6.05
C GLY A 100 13.44 -10.41 4.84
N GLY A 101 12.83 -11.61 4.94
CA GLY A 101 12.06 -12.23 3.87
C GLY A 101 12.83 -12.36 2.56
N PHE A 102 12.25 -11.92 1.45
CA PHE A 102 12.94 -11.90 0.15
C PHE A 102 14.02 -10.79 0.05
N GLY A 103 14.08 -9.86 1.00
CA GLY A 103 15.12 -8.82 1.07
C GLY A 103 14.84 -7.56 0.24
N VAL A 104 13.65 -7.40 -0.33
CA VAL A 104 13.33 -6.21 -1.14
C VAL A 104 13.40 -4.94 -0.32
N ASP A 105 12.64 -4.82 0.77
CA ASP A 105 12.65 -3.65 1.63
C ASP A 105 14.06 -3.37 2.16
N PHE A 106 14.75 -4.42 2.62
CA PHE A 106 16.13 -4.33 3.09
C PHE A 106 17.06 -3.70 2.05
N SER A 107 17.01 -4.17 0.80
CA SER A 107 17.94 -3.70 -0.24
C SER A 107 17.82 -2.20 -0.54
N PHE A 108 16.61 -1.63 -0.44
CA PHE A 108 16.41 -0.20 -0.65
C PHE A 108 16.70 0.61 0.61
N MET A 109 16.22 0.15 1.78
CA MET A 109 16.28 0.91 3.03
C MET A 109 17.68 0.94 3.64
N SER A 110 18.48 -0.11 3.46
CA SER A 110 19.86 -0.19 3.95
C SER A 110 20.84 0.75 3.26
N HIS A 111 20.43 1.30 2.11
CA HIS A 111 21.32 2.16 1.31
C HIS A 111 21.72 3.43 2.05
N GLY A 112 23.02 3.66 2.18
CA GLY A 112 23.61 4.81 2.87
C GLY A 112 23.98 4.54 4.33
N PHE A 113 23.50 3.46 4.96
CA PHE A 113 23.95 3.06 6.29
C PHE A 113 25.36 2.46 6.25
N ARG A 114 26.14 2.70 7.30
CA ARG A 114 27.50 2.12 7.41
C ARG A 114 27.47 0.60 7.60
N ARG A 115 26.52 0.10 8.36
CA ARG A 115 26.28 -1.32 8.63
C ARG A 115 24.79 -1.61 8.47
N ALA A 116 24.48 -2.67 7.75
CA ALA A 116 23.12 -3.15 7.58
C ALA A 116 23.06 -4.64 7.93
N VAL A 117 22.14 -5.02 8.81
CA VAL A 117 21.93 -6.40 9.23
C VAL A 117 20.57 -6.88 8.78
N TYR A 118 20.60 -7.96 8.02
CA TYR A 118 19.41 -8.67 7.56
C TYR A 118 19.23 -9.92 8.42
N VAL A 119 18.09 -10.04 9.10
CA VAL A 119 17.75 -11.19 9.96
C VAL A 119 16.53 -11.90 9.38
N GLU A 120 16.66 -13.19 9.15
CA GLU A 120 15.60 -14.06 8.64
C GLU A 120 15.77 -15.46 9.21
N ARG A 121 14.69 -16.10 9.61
CA ARG A 121 14.70 -17.43 10.24
C ARG A 121 14.81 -18.59 9.25
N GLN A 122 14.41 -18.38 7.99
CA GLN A 122 14.35 -19.40 6.97
C GLN A 122 15.70 -19.46 6.22
N GLU A 123 16.47 -20.53 6.41
CA GLU A 123 17.81 -20.72 5.84
C GLU A 123 17.84 -20.51 4.32
N HIS A 124 16.87 -21.05 3.59
CA HIS A 124 16.80 -20.88 2.14
C HIS A 124 16.62 -19.42 1.67
N LEU A 125 15.94 -18.57 2.48
CA LEU A 125 15.82 -17.14 2.20
C LEU A 125 17.12 -16.40 2.56
N CYS A 126 17.83 -16.82 3.62
CA CYS A 126 19.15 -16.29 3.98
C CYS A 126 20.18 -16.54 2.87
N ASP A 127 20.22 -17.76 2.33
CA ASP A 127 21.09 -18.12 1.23
C ASP A 127 20.78 -17.31 -0.03
N MET A 128 19.50 -17.20 -0.36
CA MET A 128 19.02 -16.42 -1.51
C MET A 128 19.35 -14.93 -1.34
N ALA A 129 19.09 -14.35 -0.17
CA ALA A 129 19.41 -12.97 0.15
C ALA A 129 20.93 -12.71 0.04
N SER A 130 21.76 -13.59 0.61
CA SER A 130 23.22 -13.50 0.52
C SER A 130 23.73 -13.54 -0.93
N HIS A 131 23.10 -14.32 -1.80
CA HIS A 131 23.40 -14.32 -3.22
C HIS A 131 22.96 -13.02 -3.90
N ASN A 132 21.70 -12.62 -3.70
CA ASN A 132 21.10 -11.47 -4.36
C ASN A 132 21.77 -10.15 -3.95
N PHE A 133 22.09 -9.97 -2.66
CA PHE A 133 22.78 -8.76 -2.20
C PHE A 133 24.17 -8.60 -2.81
N ARG A 134 24.91 -9.70 -3.04
CA ARG A 134 26.16 -9.66 -3.80
C ARG A 134 25.93 -9.26 -5.26
N CYS A 135 24.88 -9.77 -5.90
CA CYS A 135 24.52 -9.39 -7.27
C CYS A 135 24.07 -7.91 -7.39
N LEU A 136 23.62 -7.31 -6.28
CA LEU A 136 23.22 -5.92 -6.19
C LEU A 136 24.34 -5.00 -5.67
N ASP A 137 25.61 -5.51 -5.59
CA ASP A 137 26.79 -4.77 -5.12
C ASP A 137 26.63 -4.15 -3.72
N MET A 138 26.01 -4.90 -2.80
CA MET A 138 25.78 -4.46 -1.42
C MET A 138 26.89 -4.96 -0.49
N ASP A 139 27.92 -4.13 -0.24
CA ASP A 139 29.12 -4.53 0.51
C ASP A 139 29.02 -4.40 2.03
N ASN A 140 28.03 -3.67 2.55
CA ASN A 140 27.87 -3.32 3.98
C ASN A 140 26.85 -4.21 4.70
N VAL A 141 26.50 -5.36 4.12
CA VAL A 141 25.42 -6.25 4.57
C VAL A 141 25.96 -7.42 5.37
N GLU A 142 25.34 -7.69 6.50
CA GLU A 142 25.48 -8.91 7.30
C GLU A 142 24.15 -9.68 7.22
N VAL A 143 24.21 -10.96 6.84
CA VAL A 143 23.04 -11.85 6.82
C VAL A 143 23.12 -12.78 8.04
N VAL A 144 22.08 -12.76 8.85
CA VAL A 144 21.94 -13.57 10.08
C VAL A 144 20.73 -14.48 9.93
N CYS A 145 20.94 -15.79 10.09
CA CYS A 145 19.89 -16.78 9.99
C CYS A 145 19.41 -17.18 11.40
N GLU A 146 18.49 -16.40 11.97
CA GLU A 146 17.96 -16.58 13.33
C GLU A 146 16.52 -16.07 13.43
N GLU A 147 15.82 -16.43 14.52
CA GLU A 147 14.56 -15.78 14.88
C GLU A 147 14.80 -14.32 15.28
N ALA A 148 13.85 -13.45 14.97
CA ALA A 148 13.93 -12.01 15.26
C ALA A 148 14.13 -11.73 16.76
N GLU A 149 13.42 -12.49 17.61
CA GLU A 149 13.45 -12.41 19.06
C GLU A 149 14.84 -12.71 19.60
N ASP A 150 15.43 -13.83 19.14
CA ASP A 150 16.75 -14.29 19.61
C ASP A 150 17.84 -13.28 19.22
N TYR A 151 17.83 -12.79 17.99
CA TYR A 151 18.78 -11.76 17.55
C TYR A 151 18.62 -10.45 18.33
N LEU A 152 17.38 -10.00 18.57
CA LEU A 152 17.10 -8.75 19.27
C LEU A 152 17.61 -8.76 20.71
N ASP A 153 17.64 -9.91 21.39
CA ASP A 153 18.09 -10.03 22.78
C ASP A 153 19.56 -9.61 22.94
N TYR A 154 20.43 -9.95 22.00
CA TYR A 154 21.87 -9.68 22.11
C TYR A 154 22.41 -8.62 21.14
N CYS A 155 21.65 -8.18 20.14
CA CYS A 155 22.14 -7.20 19.17
C CYS A 155 22.55 -5.89 19.86
N GLU A 156 23.49 -5.18 19.26
CA GLU A 156 23.85 -3.81 19.66
C GLU A 156 22.73 -2.82 19.35
N GLU A 157 22.80 -1.63 19.94
CA GLU A 157 21.89 -0.53 19.60
C GLU A 157 22.03 -0.15 18.12
N ALA A 158 20.89 0.11 17.48
CA ALA A 158 20.81 0.52 16.10
C ALA A 158 20.13 1.90 15.96
N ASP A 159 20.41 2.58 14.86
CA ASP A 159 19.70 3.82 14.54
C ASP A 159 18.29 3.53 14.05
N VAL A 160 18.14 2.48 13.26
CA VAL A 160 16.84 2.03 12.73
C VAL A 160 16.71 0.52 12.87
N ILE A 161 15.57 0.08 13.43
CA ILE A 161 15.11 -1.31 13.37
C ILE A 161 13.81 -1.34 12.57
N TYR A 162 13.75 -2.20 11.54
CA TYR A 162 12.58 -2.44 10.71
C TYR A 162 11.99 -3.82 10.98
N LEU A 163 10.65 -3.90 10.95
CA LEU A 163 9.90 -5.15 11.06
C LEU A 163 8.72 -5.16 10.08
N ASP A 164 8.53 -6.27 9.39
CA ASP A 164 7.33 -6.63 8.62
C ASP A 164 6.80 -7.99 9.13
N PRO A 165 6.15 -8.01 10.31
CA PRO A 165 5.78 -9.26 10.94
C PRO A 165 4.72 -10.00 10.11
N ALA A 166 4.96 -11.30 9.90
CA ALA A 166 4.05 -12.17 9.18
C ALA A 166 2.80 -12.47 10.02
N ARG A 167 1.68 -12.75 9.37
CA ARG A 167 0.46 -13.19 10.05
C ARG A 167 0.62 -14.62 10.55
N ARG A 168 0.11 -14.90 11.75
CA ARG A 168 0.00 -16.26 12.26
C ARG A 168 -1.20 -16.95 11.59
N ASP A 169 -0.98 -17.64 10.50
CA ASP A 169 -2.02 -18.46 9.85
C ASP A 169 -2.13 -19.84 10.49
N SER A 170 -2.67 -19.91 11.70
CA SER A 170 -2.95 -21.23 12.28
C SER A 170 -4.25 -21.87 11.79
N HIS A 171 -5.20 -21.09 11.21
CA HIS A 171 -6.55 -21.61 10.86
C HIS A 171 -7.27 -20.83 9.74
N GLY A 172 -6.58 -20.12 8.86
CA GLY A 172 -7.21 -19.42 7.71
C GLY A 172 -8.19 -18.29 8.10
N GLY A 173 -8.15 -17.83 9.35
CA GLY A 173 -8.98 -16.72 9.85
C GLY A 173 -8.45 -15.35 9.40
N ARG A 174 -9.36 -14.39 9.21
CA ARG A 174 -8.99 -13.00 8.96
C ARG A 174 -8.42 -12.40 10.26
N THR A 175 -7.11 -12.16 10.27
CA THR A 175 -6.40 -11.53 11.39
C THR A 175 -6.66 -10.04 11.42
N PHE A 176 -7.12 -9.50 12.55
CA PHE A 176 -7.46 -8.08 12.70
C PHE A 176 -6.69 -7.37 13.84
N ALA A 177 -5.67 -8.01 14.43
CA ALA A 177 -4.89 -7.43 15.52
C ALA A 177 -3.38 -7.61 15.30
N ILE A 178 -2.58 -6.71 15.87
CA ILE A 178 -1.11 -6.80 15.86
C ILE A 178 -0.63 -8.02 16.66
N SER A 179 -1.35 -8.38 17.72
CA SER A 179 -1.07 -9.57 18.55
C SER A 179 -1.08 -10.90 17.79
N ASP A 180 -1.70 -10.91 16.60
CA ASP A 180 -1.80 -12.11 15.77
C ASP A 180 -0.63 -12.22 14.76
N CYS A 181 0.38 -11.38 14.90
CA CYS A 181 1.58 -11.37 14.05
C CYS A 181 2.74 -12.15 14.68
N THR A 182 3.69 -12.58 13.85
CA THR A 182 4.97 -13.17 14.26
C THR A 182 6.09 -12.42 13.53
N PRO A 183 7.09 -11.88 14.25
CA PRO A 183 7.24 -11.83 15.71
C PRO A 183 6.10 -11.05 16.41
N ASP A 184 5.91 -11.29 17.73
CA ASP A 184 4.94 -10.56 18.55
C ASP A 184 5.46 -9.16 18.87
N VAL A 185 5.14 -8.19 18.04
CA VAL A 185 5.63 -6.81 18.15
C VAL A 185 5.23 -6.15 19.46
N ILE A 186 4.06 -6.48 20.04
CA ILE A 186 3.60 -5.89 21.30
C ILE A 186 4.50 -6.36 22.44
N ALA A 187 4.81 -7.66 22.47
CA ALA A 187 5.72 -8.21 23.48
C ALA A 187 7.15 -7.67 23.33
N LEU A 188 7.62 -7.50 22.09
CA LEU A 188 8.97 -6.99 21.79
C LEU A 188 9.12 -5.47 21.93
N LEU A 189 8.03 -4.71 21.95
CA LEU A 189 8.06 -3.24 21.90
C LEU A 189 8.99 -2.60 22.95
N PRO A 190 8.99 -3.01 24.24
CA PRO A 190 9.90 -2.42 25.23
C PRO A 190 11.38 -2.58 24.85
N LEU A 191 11.75 -3.75 24.33
CA LEU A 191 13.13 -4.04 23.93
C LEU A 191 13.49 -3.30 22.63
N LEU A 192 12.61 -3.29 21.63
CA LEU A 192 12.78 -2.52 20.39
C LEU A 192 13.06 -1.05 20.67
N LEU A 193 12.31 -0.43 21.61
CA LEU A 193 12.47 0.97 21.96
C LEU A 193 13.74 1.27 22.78
N THR A 194 14.38 0.27 23.37
CA THR A 194 15.71 0.42 24.00
C THR A 194 16.82 0.20 23.01
N LYS A 195 16.65 -0.70 22.04
CA LYS A 195 17.66 -1.06 21.05
C LYS A 195 17.70 -0.16 19.83
N ALA A 196 16.61 0.58 19.53
CA ALA A 196 16.54 1.43 18.34
C ALA A 196 16.21 2.89 18.69
N ARG A 197 16.85 3.81 17.98
CA ARG A 197 16.42 5.23 17.97
C ARG A 197 15.10 5.39 17.26
N LEU A 198 14.91 4.66 16.17
CA LEU A 198 13.69 4.63 15.35
C LEU A 198 13.31 3.17 15.05
N VAL A 199 12.09 2.81 15.36
CA VAL A 199 11.48 1.55 14.91
C VAL A 199 10.50 1.87 13.77
N MET A 200 10.67 1.25 12.62
CA MET A 200 9.70 1.30 11.52
C MET A 200 9.00 -0.05 11.43
N LEU A 201 7.69 -0.03 11.65
CA LEU A 201 6.84 -1.21 11.63
C LEU A 201 5.94 -1.16 10.41
N LYS A 202 6.03 -2.18 9.53
CA LYS A 202 5.11 -2.38 8.42
C LYS A 202 4.01 -3.35 8.84
N LEU A 203 2.77 -2.99 8.56
CA LEU A 203 1.60 -3.79 8.87
C LEU A 203 0.69 -3.94 7.64
N SER A 204 -0.17 -4.95 7.69
CA SER A 204 -1.19 -5.15 6.68
C SER A 204 -2.11 -3.92 6.56
N PRO A 205 -2.47 -3.49 5.34
CA PRO A 205 -3.44 -2.41 5.14
C PRO A 205 -4.85 -2.76 5.62
N MET A 206 -5.10 -4.02 6.00
CA MET A 206 -6.39 -4.44 6.57
C MET A 206 -6.57 -4.02 8.03
N LEU A 207 -5.46 -3.78 8.76
CA LEU A 207 -5.52 -3.35 10.17
C LEU A 207 -6.07 -1.93 10.29
N ASP A 208 -6.81 -1.69 11.39
CA ASP A 208 -7.22 -0.33 11.75
C ASP A 208 -6.02 0.43 12.34
N TRP A 209 -5.66 1.55 11.74
CA TRP A 209 -4.48 2.32 12.13
C TRP A 209 -4.61 2.96 13.52
N ARG A 210 -5.83 3.35 13.94
CA ARG A 210 -6.05 3.90 15.28
C ARG A 210 -5.89 2.83 16.35
N LYS A 211 -6.45 1.65 16.08
CA LYS A 211 -6.26 0.50 16.96
C LYS A 211 -4.79 0.11 17.03
N ALA A 212 -4.07 0.09 15.91
CA ALA A 212 -2.64 -0.19 15.87
C ALA A 212 -1.84 0.80 16.72
N MET A 213 -2.13 2.10 16.64
CA MET A 213 -1.51 3.11 17.50
C MET A 213 -1.79 2.88 19.00
N ALA A 214 -3.04 2.58 19.35
CA ALA A 214 -3.43 2.32 20.73
C ALA A 214 -2.75 1.07 21.31
N ASP A 215 -2.70 -0.02 20.53
CA ASP A 215 -2.05 -1.28 20.93
C ASP A 215 -0.53 -1.10 21.16
N LEU A 216 0.13 -0.21 20.39
CA LEU A 216 1.56 0.10 20.51
C LEU A 216 1.87 1.27 21.46
N SER A 217 0.88 1.79 22.18
CA SER A 217 0.98 3.00 23.02
C SER A 217 1.25 4.26 22.19
N GLU A 218 0.24 5.09 22.01
CA GLU A 218 0.25 6.31 21.19
C GLU A 218 1.45 7.24 21.48
N LYS A 219 1.95 7.26 22.73
CA LYS A 219 3.10 8.09 23.14
C LYS A 219 4.41 7.77 22.41
N TYR A 220 4.54 6.59 21.82
CA TYR A 220 5.74 6.18 21.09
C TYR A 220 5.59 6.33 19.58
N VAL A 221 4.36 6.48 19.06
CA VAL A 221 4.09 6.63 17.64
C VAL A 221 4.25 8.08 17.22
N HIS A 222 5.14 8.34 16.28
CA HIS A 222 5.41 9.69 15.74
C HIS A 222 4.73 9.92 14.41
N GLU A 223 4.77 8.93 13.54
CA GLU A 223 4.16 9.01 12.21
C GLU A 223 3.41 7.72 11.89
N VAL A 224 2.27 7.88 11.22
CA VAL A 224 1.49 6.79 10.63
C VAL A 224 1.39 7.06 9.15
N HIS A 225 1.80 6.11 8.30
CA HIS A 225 1.68 6.22 6.86
C HIS A 225 0.71 5.17 6.34
N ILE A 226 -0.35 5.60 5.68
CA ILE A 226 -1.23 4.74 4.90
C ILE A 226 -0.79 4.87 3.46
N VAL A 227 -0.16 3.83 2.92
CA VAL A 227 0.45 3.85 1.60
C VAL A 227 -0.43 3.10 0.61
N SER A 228 -0.83 3.78 -0.45
CA SER A 228 -1.49 3.19 -1.61
C SER A 228 -0.63 3.33 -2.86
N VAL A 229 -0.76 2.34 -3.76
CA VAL A 229 -0.16 2.34 -5.09
C VAL A 229 -1.29 2.17 -6.09
N ASP A 230 -1.35 3.04 -7.09
CA ASP A 230 -2.41 3.07 -8.09
C ASP A 230 -3.82 3.04 -7.47
N ASN A 231 -3.98 3.81 -6.38
CA ASN A 231 -5.23 3.92 -5.62
C ASN A 231 -5.70 2.62 -4.92
N GLU A 232 -4.78 1.72 -4.60
CA GLU A 232 -5.03 0.53 -3.77
C GLU A 232 -4.12 0.54 -2.54
N CYS A 233 -4.69 0.46 -1.31
CA CYS A 233 -3.90 0.40 -0.08
C CYS A 233 -3.02 -0.85 -0.05
N LYS A 234 -1.72 -0.66 0.08
CA LYS A 234 -0.73 -1.74 0.08
C LYS A 234 -0.14 -2.01 1.45
N GLU A 235 0.10 -0.98 2.25
CA GLU A 235 0.74 -1.14 3.55
C GLU A 235 0.36 0.00 4.51
N LEU A 236 0.47 -0.29 5.79
CA LEU A 236 0.39 0.64 6.90
C LEU A 236 1.77 0.67 7.58
N LEU A 237 2.40 1.85 7.66
CA LEU A 237 3.68 2.01 8.35
C LEU A 237 3.48 2.83 9.61
N LEU A 238 4.11 2.41 10.70
CA LEU A 238 4.20 3.17 11.95
C LEU A 238 5.65 3.42 12.29
N LEU A 239 5.97 4.67 12.60
CA LEU A 239 7.29 5.08 13.07
C LEU A 239 7.21 5.31 14.57
N LEU A 240 8.03 4.57 15.34
CA LEU A 240 8.02 4.62 16.79
C LEU A 240 9.41 5.00 17.33
N SER A 241 9.42 5.75 18.43
CA SER A 241 10.64 6.08 19.16
C SER A 241 10.33 6.38 20.64
N SER A 242 11.25 6.09 21.51
CA SER A 242 11.20 6.52 22.92
C SER A 242 11.77 7.94 23.11
N SER A 243 12.48 8.50 22.12
CA SER A 243 13.17 9.77 22.21
C SER A 243 12.21 10.97 22.29
N SER A 244 12.45 11.83 23.29
CA SER A 244 11.70 13.09 23.42
C SER A 244 12.04 14.12 22.34
N SER A 245 13.18 14.00 21.69
CA SER A 245 13.60 14.91 20.61
C SER A 245 12.76 14.73 19.32
N LEU A 246 12.11 13.58 19.16
CA LEU A 246 11.18 13.29 18.08
C LEU A 246 9.71 13.55 18.46
N ARG A 247 9.44 14.06 19.68
CA ARG A 247 8.07 14.36 20.15
C ARG A 247 7.47 15.57 19.45
N ILE A 248 7.14 15.40 18.20
CA ILE A 248 6.17 16.20 17.49
C ILE A 248 4.82 15.50 17.68
N SER A 249 3.71 16.25 17.74
CA SER A 249 2.37 15.63 17.74
C SER A 249 2.30 14.61 16.61
N PRO A 250 1.80 13.38 16.86
CA PRO A 250 1.78 12.34 15.85
C PRO A 250 1.13 12.84 14.56
N SER A 251 1.70 12.48 13.42
CA SER A 251 1.14 12.86 12.10
C SER A 251 0.68 11.63 11.33
N LEU A 252 -0.42 11.79 10.60
CA LEU A 252 -0.96 10.79 9.68
C LEU A 252 -0.67 11.23 8.24
N HIS A 253 0.00 10.37 7.51
CA HIS A 253 0.38 10.55 6.11
C HIS A 253 -0.46 9.65 5.23
N CYS A 254 -1.38 10.24 4.45
CA CYS A 254 -2.16 9.52 3.44
C CYS A 254 -1.44 9.65 2.11
N VAL A 255 -0.85 8.57 1.64
CA VAL A 255 0.05 8.55 0.48
C VAL A 255 -0.53 7.73 -0.64
N ASN A 256 -0.47 8.24 -1.87
CA ASN A 256 -0.77 7.49 -3.08
C ASN A 256 0.34 7.64 -4.09
N ILE A 257 0.92 6.51 -4.51
CA ILE A 257 2.01 6.43 -5.48
C ILE A 257 1.41 6.02 -6.82
N THR A 258 1.67 6.79 -7.88
CA THR A 258 1.24 6.46 -9.25
C THR A 258 2.42 6.65 -10.18
N GLY A 259 2.95 5.55 -10.72
CA GLY A 259 4.21 5.59 -11.45
C GLY A 259 5.35 6.14 -10.59
N LYS A 260 5.91 7.29 -10.96
CA LYS A 260 6.95 8.01 -10.18
C LYS A 260 6.39 9.14 -9.31
N ASN A 261 5.10 9.44 -9.41
CA ASN A 261 4.49 10.55 -8.70
C ASN A 261 3.98 10.11 -7.33
N ILE A 262 4.26 10.90 -6.30
CA ILE A 262 3.79 10.67 -4.94
C ILE A 262 2.87 11.83 -4.55
N SER A 263 1.59 11.53 -4.37
CA SER A 263 0.61 12.45 -3.79
C SER A 263 0.46 12.15 -2.30
N SER A 264 0.57 13.16 -1.44
CA SER A 264 0.44 12.99 0.00
C SER A 264 -0.42 14.06 0.65
N LEU A 265 -1.25 13.64 1.61
CA LEU A 265 -1.97 14.50 2.53
C LEU A 265 -1.48 14.21 3.95
N ILE A 266 -0.86 15.20 4.59
CA ILE A 266 -0.31 15.09 5.95
C ILE A 266 -1.22 15.86 6.89
N ILE A 267 -1.65 15.21 7.97
CA ILE A 267 -2.54 15.77 8.98
C ILE A 267 -2.06 15.43 10.39
N PRO A 268 -2.25 16.30 11.40
CA PRO A 268 -1.99 15.96 12.78
C PRO A 268 -2.98 14.88 13.25
N VAL A 269 -2.50 13.93 14.03
CA VAL A 269 -3.36 12.98 14.74
C VAL A 269 -3.90 13.67 16.01
N SER A 270 -5.01 14.35 15.89
CA SER A 270 -5.71 14.97 17.01
C SER A 270 -7.21 14.70 16.91
N PRO A 271 -7.96 14.78 18.01
CA PRO A 271 -9.41 14.71 17.94
C PRO A 271 -9.93 15.83 17.03
N MET A 272 -10.42 15.45 15.86
CA MET A 272 -10.99 16.42 14.91
C MET A 272 -12.40 16.79 15.33
N PRO A 273 -12.78 18.07 15.32
CA PRO A 273 -14.17 18.47 15.49
C PRO A 273 -15.00 17.88 14.33
N ILE A 274 -16.11 17.26 14.64
CA ILE A 274 -17.06 16.78 13.65
C ILE A 274 -17.71 18.01 13.01
N SER A 275 -17.29 18.33 11.79
CA SER A 275 -17.88 19.40 11.00
C SER A 275 -19.27 18.95 10.52
N SER A 276 -20.30 19.65 10.91
CA SER A 276 -21.66 19.45 10.40
C SER A 276 -21.70 19.86 8.93
N SER A 277 -21.90 18.90 8.02
CA SER A 277 -22.10 19.18 6.60
C SER A 277 -23.34 20.09 6.43
N PRO A 278 -23.25 21.23 5.76
CA PRO A 278 -24.42 22.03 5.48
C PRO A 278 -25.35 21.28 4.51
N ASN A 279 -26.65 21.24 4.87
CA ASN A 279 -27.70 20.73 3.99
C ASN A 279 -27.82 21.67 2.77
N ARG A 280 -27.25 21.26 1.63
CA ARG A 280 -27.37 21.98 0.36
C ARG A 280 -27.84 21.04 -0.73
N HIS A 281 -28.72 21.50 -1.60
CA HIS A 281 -29.18 20.77 -2.76
C HIS A 281 -28.01 20.45 -3.71
N VAL A 282 -27.84 19.18 -3.98
CA VAL A 282 -26.72 18.64 -4.80
C VAL A 282 -26.85 18.95 -6.31
N SER A 283 -27.96 19.59 -6.72
CA SER A 283 -28.33 19.78 -8.13
C SER A 283 -27.52 20.81 -8.94
N THR A 284 -26.66 21.60 -8.28
CA THR A 284 -25.92 22.71 -8.89
C THR A 284 -24.42 22.41 -9.12
N TYR A 285 -23.95 21.24 -8.71
CA TYR A 285 -22.52 20.94 -8.76
C TYR A 285 -22.08 20.40 -10.12
N ALA A 286 -20.92 20.87 -10.58
CA ALA A 286 -20.32 20.50 -11.85
C ALA A 286 -19.25 19.41 -11.73
N TYR A 287 -18.68 19.24 -10.53
CA TYR A 287 -17.56 18.33 -10.28
C TYR A 287 -17.85 17.37 -9.15
N LEU A 288 -17.38 16.12 -9.31
CA LEU A 288 -17.43 15.07 -8.30
C LEU A 288 -16.01 14.59 -8.02
N TYR A 289 -15.71 14.37 -6.74
CA TYR A 289 -14.40 13.93 -6.28
C TYR A 289 -14.51 12.66 -5.45
N GLU A 290 -13.60 11.75 -5.71
CA GLU A 290 -13.40 10.55 -4.90
C GLU A 290 -11.98 10.56 -4.33
N PRO A 291 -11.82 10.65 -3.00
CA PRO A 291 -10.50 10.65 -2.36
C PRO A 291 -9.71 9.38 -2.67
N ASN A 292 -8.37 9.48 -2.62
CA ASN A 292 -7.47 8.34 -2.72
C ASN A 292 -7.81 7.23 -1.71
N ALA A 293 -7.42 6.00 -2.01
CA ALA A 293 -7.61 4.85 -1.13
C ALA A 293 -6.97 5.05 0.26
N SER A 294 -5.81 5.71 0.35
CA SER A 294 -5.15 6.04 1.62
C SER A 294 -6.00 6.99 2.50
N ILE A 295 -6.61 8.01 1.91
CA ILE A 295 -7.52 8.94 2.61
C ILE A 295 -8.83 8.24 3.01
N MET A 296 -9.35 7.38 2.13
CA MET A 296 -10.52 6.55 2.43
C MET A 296 -10.27 5.67 3.64
N LYS A 297 -9.10 5.03 3.70
CA LYS A 297 -8.65 4.19 4.83
C LYS A 297 -8.42 5.01 6.10
N ALA A 298 -7.88 6.21 5.98
CA ALA A 298 -7.65 7.13 7.09
C ALA A 298 -8.93 7.60 7.75
N GLY A 299 -10.01 7.74 6.98
CA GLY A 299 -11.29 8.27 7.45
C GLY A 299 -11.26 9.77 7.81
N CYS A 300 -10.29 10.52 7.29
CA CYS A 300 -10.05 11.94 7.60
C CYS A 300 -10.78 12.90 6.64
N PHE A 301 -12.06 12.68 6.41
CA PHE A 301 -12.84 13.39 5.40
C PHE A 301 -13.09 14.86 5.72
N ASP A 302 -13.17 15.22 7.00
CA ASP A 302 -13.45 16.59 7.42
C ASP A 302 -12.27 17.53 7.10
N VAL A 303 -11.03 17.01 7.15
CA VAL A 303 -9.82 17.74 6.74
C VAL A 303 -9.86 18.17 5.27
N LEU A 304 -10.50 17.38 4.42
CA LEU A 304 -10.60 17.73 2.99
C LEU A 304 -11.45 18.99 2.80
N ALA A 305 -12.54 19.12 3.54
CA ALA A 305 -13.40 20.29 3.45
C ALA A 305 -12.72 21.57 3.98
N GLU A 306 -11.86 21.44 4.99
CA GLU A 306 -11.04 22.56 5.50
C GLU A 306 -9.92 22.95 4.53
N ARG A 307 -9.23 21.96 3.97
CA ARG A 307 -8.04 22.19 3.12
C ARG A 307 -8.37 22.60 1.70
N TYR A 308 -9.56 22.20 1.20
CA TYR A 308 -10.02 22.49 -0.15
C TYR A 308 -11.33 23.30 -0.11
N PRO A 309 -11.25 24.64 0.03
CA PRO A 309 -12.44 25.49 0.08
C PRO A 309 -13.35 25.31 -1.14
N GLY A 310 -14.64 25.20 -0.92
CA GLY A 310 -15.62 24.99 -1.99
C GLY A 310 -15.99 23.53 -2.26
N ILE A 311 -15.26 22.57 -1.64
CA ILE A 311 -15.63 21.16 -1.69
C ILE A 311 -16.67 20.84 -0.60
N LEU A 312 -17.68 20.05 -0.95
CA LEU A 312 -18.74 19.64 -0.02
C LEU A 312 -18.90 18.12 -0.06
N LYS A 313 -18.98 17.49 1.10
CA LYS A 313 -19.29 16.07 1.22
C LYS A 313 -20.78 15.85 0.92
N ILE A 314 -21.12 14.88 0.06
CA ILE A 314 -22.50 14.63 -0.37
C ILE A 314 -23.40 14.20 0.80
N ALA A 315 -22.90 13.27 1.62
CA ALA A 315 -23.56 12.78 2.82
C ALA A 315 -22.53 12.19 3.79
N PRO A 316 -22.82 12.02 5.09
CA PRO A 316 -21.87 11.51 6.08
C PRO A 316 -21.17 10.21 5.69
N ASN A 317 -21.90 9.29 5.09
CA ASN A 317 -21.39 7.94 4.71
C ASN A 317 -21.11 7.77 3.20
N SER A 318 -21.28 8.84 2.40
CA SER A 318 -21.06 8.74 0.94
C SER A 318 -19.58 8.64 0.58
N HIS A 319 -18.70 9.30 1.35
CA HIS A 319 -17.27 9.43 1.07
C HIS A 319 -16.95 10.01 -0.33
N LEU A 320 -17.94 10.68 -0.93
CA LEU A 320 -17.84 11.42 -2.17
C LEU A 320 -18.05 12.90 -1.89
N PHE A 321 -17.38 13.72 -2.70
CA PHE A 321 -17.44 15.17 -2.57
C PHE A 321 -17.85 15.81 -3.90
N VAL A 322 -18.39 17.02 -3.84
CA VAL A 322 -18.80 17.80 -5.01
C VAL A 322 -18.36 19.25 -4.87
N SER A 323 -18.22 19.93 -5.99
CA SER A 323 -17.98 21.38 -6.05
C SER A 323 -18.64 22.01 -7.27
N GLU A 324 -18.86 23.33 -7.23
CA GLU A 324 -19.33 24.12 -8.38
C GLU A 324 -18.21 24.40 -9.39
N THR A 325 -16.99 24.59 -8.89
CA THR A 325 -15.79 24.86 -9.68
C THR A 325 -14.78 23.74 -9.51
N GLU A 326 -13.86 23.58 -10.46
CA GLU A 326 -12.78 22.63 -10.36
C GLU A 326 -11.85 22.98 -9.20
N ILE A 327 -11.52 21.98 -8.38
CA ILE A 327 -10.56 22.10 -7.28
C ILE A 327 -9.23 21.50 -7.75
N PRO A 328 -8.20 22.33 -7.92
CA PRO A 328 -6.87 21.85 -8.33
C PRO A 328 -6.24 20.99 -7.22
N ASP A 329 -5.36 20.09 -7.60
CA ASP A 329 -4.52 19.28 -6.70
C ASP A 329 -5.29 18.48 -5.64
N PHE A 330 -6.56 18.16 -5.92
CA PHE A 330 -7.34 17.31 -5.03
C PHE A 330 -6.69 15.92 -4.92
N PRO A 331 -6.46 15.39 -3.70
CA PRO A 331 -5.77 14.11 -3.51
C PRO A 331 -6.71 12.94 -3.77
N GLY A 332 -7.08 12.75 -5.02
CA GLY A 332 -8.05 11.75 -5.46
C GLY A 332 -8.35 11.83 -6.95
N ARG A 333 -9.45 11.24 -7.34
CA ARG A 333 -9.96 11.29 -8.72
C ARG A 333 -10.99 12.40 -8.87
N CYS A 334 -10.88 13.18 -9.94
CA CYS A 334 -11.82 14.25 -10.31
C CYS A 334 -12.66 13.84 -11.51
N PHE A 335 -13.94 14.19 -11.48
CA PHE A 335 -14.90 13.87 -12.55
C PHE A 335 -15.80 15.09 -12.82
N SER A 336 -16.05 15.35 -14.11
CA SER A 336 -17.09 16.31 -14.54
C SER A 336 -18.46 15.61 -14.52
N ILE A 337 -19.40 16.17 -13.78
CA ILE A 337 -20.79 15.69 -13.72
C ILE A 337 -21.50 16.11 -15.00
N LYS A 338 -21.97 15.14 -15.77
CA LYS A 338 -22.75 15.37 -17.01
C LYS A 338 -24.24 15.35 -16.76
N LYS A 339 -24.68 14.42 -15.91
CA LYS A 339 -26.08 14.28 -15.51
C LYS A 339 -26.17 13.75 -14.09
N MET A 340 -27.24 14.10 -13.42
CA MET A 340 -27.65 13.52 -12.15
C MET A 340 -29.06 12.94 -12.30
N THR A 341 -29.31 11.78 -11.69
CA THR A 341 -30.59 11.09 -11.78
C THR A 341 -30.86 10.29 -10.51
N THR A 342 -32.10 9.89 -10.33
CA THR A 342 -32.51 8.98 -9.26
C THR A 342 -32.72 7.56 -9.79
N MET A 343 -33.20 6.63 -8.94
CA MET A 343 -33.59 5.28 -9.39
C MET A 343 -34.98 5.24 -10.08
N ASN A 344 -35.57 6.40 -10.38
CA ASN A 344 -36.82 6.49 -11.16
C ASN A 344 -36.61 6.00 -12.59
N LYS A 345 -37.44 5.06 -13.06
CA LYS A 345 -37.29 4.42 -14.37
C LYS A 345 -37.28 5.42 -15.55
N LYS A 346 -38.11 6.47 -15.49
CA LYS A 346 -38.23 7.45 -16.58
C LYS A 346 -37.00 8.35 -16.65
N GLU A 347 -36.52 8.80 -15.50
CA GLU A 347 -35.31 9.62 -15.37
C GLU A 347 -34.08 8.85 -15.79
N LEU A 348 -33.92 7.62 -15.29
CA LEU A 348 -32.81 6.72 -15.66
C LEU A 348 -32.74 6.49 -17.18
N ARG A 349 -33.89 6.21 -17.81
CA ARG A 349 -33.93 5.99 -19.25
C ARG A 349 -33.48 7.21 -20.05
N SER A 350 -33.87 8.40 -19.61
CA SER A 350 -33.44 9.67 -20.20
C SER A 350 -31.97 9.94 -19.95
N ALA A 351 -31.50 9.71 -18.71
CA ALA A 351 -30.14 10.00 -18.31
C ALA A 351 -29.11 9.07 -18.98
N LEU A 352 -29.45 7.79 -19.16
CA LEU A 352 -28.59 6.77 -19.75
C LEU A 352 -28.74 6.62 -21.27
N SER A 353 -29.54 7.47 -21.91
CA SER A 353 -29.76 7.40 -23.37
C SER A 353 -28.42 7.52 -24.13
N GLY A 354 -28.11 6.54 -24.96
CA GLY A 354 -26.86 6.48 -25.76
C GLY A 354 -25.64 5.88 -25.03
N ILE A 355 -25.74 5.56 -23.73
CA ILE A 355 -24.66 4.93 -22.98
C ILE A 355 -24.82 3.42 -23.03
N LYS A 356 -23.80 2.71 -23.54
CA LYS A 356 -23.76 1.24 -23.64
C LYS A 356 -22.91 0.60 -22.55
N SER A 357 -21.82 1.28 -22.16
CA SER A 357 -20.87 0.83 -21.15
C SER A 357 -20.54 1.92 -20.15
N ALA A 358 -20.23 1.55 -18.91
CA ALA A 358 -19.79 2.48 -17.87
C ALA A 358 -19.00 1.78 -16.77
N ASN A 359 -18.06 2.53 -16.20
CA ASN A 359 -17.36 2.19 -14.96
C ASN A 359 -18.27 2.57 -13.77
N ILE A 360 -18.76 1.60 -13.02
CA ILE A 360 -19.74 1.81 -11.95
C ILE A 360 -19.04 1.70 -10.59
N ALA A 361 -19.29 2.67 -9.71
CA ALA A 361 -18.88 2.66 -8.30
C ALA A 361 -20.11 2.91 -7.40
N THR A 362 -20.21 2.17 -6.31
CA THR A 362 -21.24 2.34 -5.30
C THR A 362 -20.62 2.79 -3.98
N ARG A 363 -21.20 3.79 -3.33
CA ARG A 363 -20.78 4.31 -2.03
C ARG A 363 -22.02 4.56 -1.17
N ASN A 364 -22.16 3.81 -0.06
CA ASN A 364 -23.36 3.86 0.77
C ASN A 364 -24.64 3.69 -0.07
N PHE A 365 -24.70 2.65 -0.87
CA PHE A 365 -25.80 2.40 -1.79
C PHE A 365 -26.37 0.98 -1.57
N PRO A 366 -27.69 0.75 -1.67
CA PRO A 366 -28.32 -0.53 -1.30
C PRO A 366 -28.03 -1.67 -2.28
N LEU A 367 -27.53 -1.37 -3.48
CA LEU A 367 -27.18 -2.38 -4.49
C LEU A 367 -25.65 -2.48 -4.64
N SER A 368 -25.16 -3.68 -4.82
CA SER A 368 -23.77 -3.92 -5.26
C SER A 368 -23.54 -3.41 -6.68
N VAL A 369 -22.27 -3.24 -7.07
CA VAL A 369 -21.90 -2.84 -8.44
C VAL A 369 -22.48 -3.81 -9.48
N ALA A 370 -22.42 -5.12 -9.22
CA ALA A 370 -22.93 -6.16 -10.13
C ALA A 370 -24.46 -6.09 -10.31
N GLU A 371 -25.20 -5.92 -9.20
CA GLU A 371 -26.66 -5.77 -9.23
C GLU A 371 -27.07 -4.48 -9.94
N LEU A 372 -26.39 -3.36 -9.63
CA LEU A 372 -26.65 -2.08 -10.26
C LEU A 372 -26.38 -2.15 -11.76
N ARG A 373 -25.26 -2.71 -12.19
CA ARG A 373 -24.88 -2.92 -13.60
C ARG A 373 -25.96 -3.71 -14.34
N LYS A 374 -26.41 -4.84 -13.77
CA LYS A 374 -27.50 -5.64 -14.34
C LYS A 374 -28.80 -4.86 -14.47
N ARG A 375 -29.14 -4.06 -13.46
CA ARG A 375 -30.36 -3.23 -13.45
C ARG A 375 -30.32 -2.11 -14.49
N LEU A 376 -29.15 -1.47 -14.68
CA LEU A 376 -28.94 -0.42 -15.67
C LEU A 376 -28.74 -0.98 -17.09
N LYS A 377 -28.48 -2.29 -17.23
CA LYS A 377 -28.19 -2.97 -18.50
C LYS A 377 -26.99 -2.38 -19.25
N LEU A 378 -25.90 -2.12 -18.51
CA LEU A 378 -24.67 -1.55 -19.03
C LEU A 378 -23.55 -2.60 -19.01
N GLU A 379 -22.69 -2.55 -20.02
CA GLU A 379 -21.43 -3.29 -20.06
C GLU A 379 -20.38 -2.59 -19.20
N ASP A 380 -19.28 -3.29 -18.86
CA ASP A 380 -18.16 -2.70 -18.11
C ASP A 380 -17.24 -1.89 -19.02
N GLY A 381 -16.64 -0.82 -18.47
CA GLY A 381 -15.64 0.00 -19.14
C GLY A 381 -16.21 1.21 -19.90
N GLY A 382 -15.42 1.73 -20.83
CA GLY A 382 -15.69 2.98 -21.55
C GLY A 382 -15.34 4.25 -20.75
N ASP A 383 -15.68 5.41 -21.31
CA ASP A 383 -15.31 6.73 -20.76
C ASP A 383 -16.34 7.30 -19.77
N THR A 384 -17.48 6.63 -19.64
CA THR A 384 -18.53 7.02 -18.69
C THR A 384 -18.30 6.40 -17.32
N TYR A 385 -18.42 7.21 -16.27
CA TYR A 385 -18.38 6.79 -14.89
C TYR A 385 -19.73 7.03 -14.23
N ILE A 386 -20.22 6.06 -13.46
CA ILE A 386 -21.47 6.18 -12.71
C ILE A 386 -21.17 5.96 -11.24
N PHE A 387 -21.38 7.01 -10.43
CA PHE A 387 -21.30 6.94 -8.98
C PHE A 387 -22.70 6.89 -8.39
N ALA A 388 -23.01 5.80 -7.70
CA ALA A 388 -24.27 5.64 -7.00
C ALA A 388 -24.07 5.79 -5.48
N THR A 389 -24.84 6.67 -4.87
CA THR A 389 -24.75 6.95 -3.44
C THR A 389 -26.12 7.28 -2.84
N THR A 390 -26.18 7.33 -1.52
CA THR A 390 -27.34 7.82 -0.77
C THR A 390 -27.01 9.20 -0.21
N GLY A 391 -27.86 10.16 -0.49
CA GLY A 391 -27.76 11.54 -0.02
C GLY A 391 -28.22 11.73 1.42
N CYS A 392 -28.24 12.98 1.86
CA CYS A 392 -28.60 13.34 3.27
C CYS A 392 -30.05 13.04 3.63
N GLU A 393 -30.98 13.08 2.68
CA GLU A 393 -32.42 12.81 2.86
C GLU A 393 -32.79 11.35 2.54
N ASN A 394 -31.77 10.43 2.52
CA ASN A 394 -31.90 9.03 2.11
C ASN A 394 -32.34 8.82 0.65
N GLU A 395 -32.20 9.81 -0.19
CA GLU A 395 -32.44 9.72 -1.62
C GLU A 395 -31.30 8.95 -2.32
N HIS A 396 -31.65 8.11 -3.27
CA HIS A 396 -30.69 7.34 -4.07
C HIS A 396 -30.31 8.10 -5.33
N ILE A 397 -29.08 8.60 -5.36
CA ILE A 397 -28.56 9.49 -6.41
C ILE A 397 -27.55 8.74 -7.26
N LEU A 398 -27.64 8.91 -8.58
CA LEU A 398 -26.63 8.46 -9.55
C LEU A 398 -26.05 9.69 -10.25
N PHE A 399 -24.74 9.83 -10.17
CA PHE A 399 -23.97 10.81 -10.93
C PHE A 399 -23.40 10.15 -12.16
N ILE A 400 -23.72 10.67 -13.35
CA ILE A 400 -23.16 10.24 -14.63
C ILE A 400 -22.05 11.23 -14.99
N CYS A 401 -20.83 10.76 -15.05
CA CYS A 401 -19.64 11.59 -15.10
C CYS A 401 -18.68 11.17 -16.21
N THR A 402 -17.77 12.08 -16.56
CA THR A 402 -16.55 11.77 -17.32
C THR A 402 -15.34 12.08 -16.46
N LYS A 403 -14.32 11.22 -16.52
CA LYS A 403 -13.07 11.43 -15.74
C LYS A 403 -12.33 12.65 -16.29
N ILE A 404 -11.86 13.52 -15.40
CA ILE A 404 -10.93 14.60 -15.75
C ILE A 404 -9.52 14.03 -15.58
N PRO A 405 -8.64 14.14 -16.59
CA PRO A 405 -7.25 13.77 -16.43
C PRO A 405 -6.63 14.60 -15.29
N ASN A 406 -5.97 13.94 -14.37
CA ASN A 406 -5.17 14.68 -13.38
C ASN A 406 -3.97 15.29 -14.13
N ASN A 407 -3.87 16.61 -14.14
CA ASN A 407 -2.69 17.34 -14.61
C ASN A 407 -1.61 17.27 -13.52
N ILE A 408 -1.08 16.05 -13.25
CA ILE A 408 0.06 15.84 -12.35
C ILE A 408 1.19 15.19 -13.15
#